data_0fd0a3bf7aff7088878ed200d44ecf33
#
_entry.id   0fd0a3bf7aff7088878ed200d44ecf33
#
_cell.length_a   1.000
_cell.length_b   1.000
_cell.length_c   1.000
_cell.angle_alpha   90.00
_cell.angle_beta   90.00
_cell.angle_gamma   90.00
#
_symmetry.space_group_name_H-M   'P 1'
#
loop_
_entity.id
_entity.type
_entity.pdbx_description
1 polymer ?
#
loop_
_entity_poly.entity_id
_entity_poly.type
_entity_poly.pdbx_seq_one_letter_code
_entity_poly.pdbx_strand_id
1 'polypeptide(L)'
;MDFQLTEEQRLIQDTVRDFVDERVLPVAIQNDIDHKLDMDLIAGMGELGILGIVIPEEYGGAGLDFVAEALSCEEIERGEAAFRTLISVHVGLNSLSLLKYGTEEQKQRWLTPQAKGEKLACFGLTEPGSGSDVAAMRSTARR
;
A
#
# COMPACT_ATOMS: atom_id res chain seq x y z
N MET A 1 -13.39 -5.05 26.68
CA MET A 1 -12.71 -4.80 25.39
C MET A 1 -12.61 -3.30 25.28
N ASP A 2 -11.41 -2.76 25.11
CA ASP A 2 -11.18 -1.33 24.94
C ASP A 2 -11.03 -1.06 23.44
N PHE A 3 -11.78 -0.09 22.91
CA PHE A 3 -11.74 0.33 21.51
C PHE A 3 -11.05 1.69 21.35
N GLN A 4 -10.38 2.17 22.40
CA GLN A 4 -9.60 3.41 22.30
C GLN A 4 -8.34 3.16 21.47
N LEU A 5 -8.08 4.07 20.55
CA LEU A 5 -6.84 4.06 19.78
C LEU A 5 -5.65 4.33 20.71
N THR A 6 -4.51 3.67 20.43
CA THR A 6 -3.23 3.99 21.08
C THR A 6 -2.74 5.37 20.63
N GLU A 7 -1.77 5.93 21.35
CA GLU A 7 -1.14 7.21 20.96
C GLU A 7 -0.49 7.10 19.58
N GLU A 8 0.18 5.98 19.29
CA GLU A 8 0.81 5.72 17.99
C GLU A 8 -0.22 5.63 16.86
N GLN A 9 -1.33 4.92 17.07
CA GLN A 9 -2.41 4.83 16.09
C GLN A 9 -3.07 6.19 15.83
N ARG A 10 -3.21 7.04 16.84
CA ARG A 10 -3.70 8.42 16.65
C ARG A 10 -2.70 9.27 15.88
N LEU A 11 -1.42 9.16 16.23
CA LEU A 11 -0.37 9.92 15.56
C LEU A 11 -0.32 9.61 14.07
N ILE A 12 -0.36 8.33 13.69
CA ILE A 12 -0.36 7.96 12.26
C ILE A 12 -1.63 8.43 11.57
N GLN A 13 -2.80 8.29 12.19
CA GLN A 13 -4.06 8.79 11.62
C GLN A 13 -3.99 10.29 11.35
N ASP A 14 -3.55 11.09 12.33
CA ASP A 14 -3.44 12.55 12.20
C ASP A 14 -2.41 12.93 11.12
N THR A 15 -1.25 12.25 11.09
CA THR A 15 -0.21 12.48 10.07
C THR A 15 -0.74 12.22 8.66
N VAL A 16 -1.47 11.11 8.46
CA VAL A 16 -2.04 10.78 7.15
C VAL A 16 -3.17 11.74 6.78
N ARG A 17 -3.98 12.15 7.74
CA ARG A 17 -5.02 13.18 7.55
C ARG A 17 -4.44 14.49 7.06
N ASP A 18 -3.40 15.00 7.72
CA ASP A 18 -2.72 16.23 7.33
C ASP A 18 -2.17 16.11 5.90
N PHE A 19 -1.53 15.01 5.58
CA PHE A 19 -1.05 14.75 4.21
C PHE A 19 -2.18 14.77 3.18
N VAL A 20 -3.32 14.16 3.51
CA VAL A 20 -4.49 14.13 2.62
C VAL A 20 -5.07 15.54 2.44
N ASP A 21 -5.24 16.28 3.52
CA ASP A 21 -5.81 17.63 3.47
C ASP A 21 -4.92 18.62 2.74
N GLU A 22 -3.60 18.54 2.94
CA GLU A 22 -2.65 19.49 2.37
C GLU A 22 -2.24 19.14 0.94
N ARG A 23 -2.14 17.86 0.58
CA ARG A 23 -1.52 17.44 -0.67
C ARG A 23 -2.45 16.68 -1.61
N VAL A 24 -3.35 15.84 -1.10
CA VAL A 24 -4.20 14.99 -1.96
C VAL A 24 -5.46 15.74 -2.39
N LEU A 25 -6.26 16.22 -1.43
CA LEU A 25 -7.53 16.89 -1.71
C LEU A 25 -7.44 18.07 -2.67
N PRO A 26 -6.41 18.95 -2.60
CA PRO A 26 -6.32 20.09 -3.51
C PRO A 26 -6.19 19.72 -4.99
N VAL A 27 -5.72 18.52 -5.30
CA VAL A 27 -5.44 18.10 -6.68
C VAL A 27 -6.29 16.91 -7.15
N ALA A 28 -7.00 16.24 -6.25
CA ALA A 28 -7.74 15.00 -6.53
C ALA A 28 -8.71 15.13 -7.70
N ILE A 29 -9.56 16.18 -7.73
CA ILE A 29 -10.54 16.40 -8.79
C ILE A 29 -9.85 16.64 -10.13
N GLN A 30 -8.76 17.41 -10.15
CA GLN A 30 -8.04 17.69 -11.39
C GLN A 30 -7.31 16.45 -11.91
N ASN A 31 -6.72 15.65 -11.01
CA ASN A 31 -6.09 14.38 -11.36
C ASN A 31 -7.10 13.39 -11.97
N ASP A 32 -8.32 13.33 -11.42
CA ASP A 32 -9.39 12.49 -11.96
C ASP A 32 -9.82 12.95 -13.38
N ILE A 33 -10.02 14.25 -13.60
CA ILE A 33 -10.34 14.82 -14.92
C ILE A 33 -9.23 14.52 -15.93
N ASP A 34 -7.97 14.68 -15.53
CA ASP A 34 -6.80 14.50 -16.40
C ASP A 34 -6.41 13.01 -16.56
N HIS A 35 -7.11 12.10 -15.88
CA HIS A 35 -6.76 10.66 -15.81
C HIS A 35 -5.31 10.44 -15.38
N LYS A 36 -4.82 11.23 -14.42
CA LYS A 36 -3.44 11.26 -13.96
C LYS A 36 -3.31 10.54 -12.61
N LEU A 37 -2.39 9.58 -12.55
CA LEU A 37 -1.88 9.07 -11.28
C LEU A 37 -0.68 9.92 -10.86
N ASP A 38 -0.81 10.67 -9.76
CA ASP A 38 0.22 11.59 -9.30
C ASP A 38 1.33 10.85 -8.55
N MET A 39 2.49 10.71 -9.21
CA MET A 39 3.65 9.99 -8.66
C MET A 39 4.30 10.72 -7.49
N ASP A 40 4.19 12.05 -7.40
CA ASP A 40 4.73 12.82 -6.28
C ASP A 40 3.93 12.59 -4.99
N LEU A 41 2.62 12.33 -5.12
CA LEU A 41 1.79 11.91 -3.98
C LEU A 41 2.15 10.48 -3.53
N ILE A 42 2.43 9.57 -4.48
CA ILE A 42 2.89 8.21 -4.16
C ILE A 42 4.26 8.26 -3.46
N ALA A 43 5.18 9.08 -3.93
CA ALA A 43 6.47 9.28 -3.27
C ALA A 43 6.29 9.82 -1.85
N GLY A 44 5.40 10.80 -1.66
CA GLY A 44 5.04 11.31 -0.32
C GLY A 44 4.47 10.24 0.61
N MET A 45 3.63 9.34 0.11
CA MET A 45 3.16 8.19 0.91
C MET A 45 4.31 7.25 1.30
N GLY A 46 5.30 7.07 0.42
CA GLY A 46 6.52 6.31 0.73
C GLY A 46 7.34 6.98 1.83
N GLU A 47 7.56 8.29 1.75
CA GLU A 47 8.27 9.09 2.76
C GLU A 47 7.59 9.04 4.14
N LEU A 48 6.26 8.97 4.18
CA LEU A 48 5.48 8.80 5.41
C LEU A 48 5.45 7.35 5.92
N GLY A 49 6.06 6.40 5.21
CA GLY A 49 6.09 4.99 5.59
C GLY A 49 4.78 4.24 5.33
N ILE A 50 3.78 4.86 4.68
CA ILE A 50 2.47 4.25 4.42
C ILE A 50 2.60 3.01 3.53
N LEU A 51 3.52 3.03 2.55
CA LEU A 51 3.73 1.90 1.63
C LEU A 51 4.44 0.70 2.27
N GLY A 52 4.94 0.85 3.49
CA GLY A 52 5.55 -0.22 4.28
C GLY A 52 4.96 -0.32 5.70
N ILE A 53 3.75 0.19 5.93
CA ILE A 53 3.19 0.46 7.26
C ILE A 53 3.21 -0.76 8.19
N VAL A 54 2.87 -1.94 7.71
CA VAL A 54 2.86 -3.21 8.47
C VAL A 54 4.09 -4.10 8.20
N ILE A 55 5.02 -3.63 7.40
CA ILE A 55 6.25 -4.36 7.09
C ILE A 55 7.25 -4.12 8.21
N PRO A 56 7.95 -5.16 8.72
CA PRO A 56 8.94 -5.01 9.78
C PRO A 56 10.04 -3.99 9.43
N GLU A 57 10.55 -3.31 10.46
CA GLU A 57 11.63 -2.32 10.33
C GLU A 57 12.90 -2.89 9.69
N GLU A 58 13.21 -4.17 9.93
CA GLU A 58 14.35 -4.85 9.32
C GLU A 58 14.32 -4.89 7.79
N TYR A 59 13.12 -4.74 7.19
CA TYR A 59 12.90 -4.60 5.75
C TYR A 59 12.56 -3.17 5.34
N GLY A 60 12.77 -2.20 6.23
CA GLY A 60 12.55 -0.79 5.93
C GLY A 60 11.10 -0.32 6.01
N GLY A 61 10.22 -1.12 6.59
CA GLY A 61 8.84 -0.74 6.90
C GLY A 61 8.71 0.00 8.22
N ALA A 62 7.49 0.42 8.56
CA ALA A 62 7.19 1.12 9.82
C ALA A 62 6.92 0.16 11.00
N GLY A 63 6.68 -1.13 10.75
CA GLY A 63 6.44 -2.14 11.79
C GLY A 63 5.16 -1.94 12.59
N LEU A 64 4.21 -1.12 12.10
CA LEU A 64 2.96 -0.84 12.78
C LEU A 64 1.96 -1.99 12.62
N ASP A 65 0.83 -1.89 13.32
CA ASP A 65 -0.22 -2.90 13.26
C ASP A 65 -1.25 -2.66 12.13
N PHE A 66 -2.14 -3.63 11.91
CA PHE A 66 -3.19 -3.52 10.90
C PHE A 66 -4.28 -2.49 11.25
N VAL A 67 -4.38 -2.04 12.50
CA VAL A 67 -5.28 -0.94 12.88
C VAL A 67 -4.72 0.37 12.34
N ALA A 68 -3.41 0.59 12.46
CA ALA A 68 -2.72 1.73 11.87
C ALA A 68 -2.86 1.75 10.33
N GLU A 69 -2.74 0.59 9.67
CA GLU A 69 -2.99 0.47 8.22
C GLU A 69 -4.44 0.83 7.86
N ALA A 70 -5.42 0.32 8.62
CA ALA A 70 -6.84 0.61 8.38
C ALA A 70 -7.16 2.10 8.54
N LEU A 71 -6.65 2.75 9.58
CA LEU A 71 -6.79 4.20 9.80
C LEU A 71 -6.15 5.02 8.67
N SER A 72 -4.96 4.61 8.23
CA SER A 72 -4.30 5.24 7.08
C SER A 72 -5.09 5.08 5.79
N CYS A 73 -5.63 3.88 5.54
CA CYS A 73 -6.50 3.62 4.40
C CYS A 73 -7.79 4.44 4.44
N GLU A 74 -8.41 4.64 5.61
CA GLU A 74 -9.61 5.46 5.79
C GLU A 74 -9.34 6.92 5.41
N GLU A 75 -8.24 7.50 5.89
CA GLU A 75 -7.88 8.89 5.56
C GLU A 75 -7.51 9.05 4.07
N ILE A 76 -6.75 8.12 3.50
CA ILE A 76 -6.41 8.16 2.07
C ILE A 76 -7.66 8.00 1.19
N GLU A 77 -8.59 7.09 1.53
CA GLU A 77 -9.86 6.90 0.79
C GLU A 77 -10.70 8.18 0.78
N ARG A 78 -10.70 8.94 1.89
CA ARG A 78 -11.36 10.24 1.99
C ARG A 78 -10.82 11.25 0.96
N GLY A 79 -9.54 11.16 0.63
CA GLY A 79 -8.88 12.00 -0.37
C GLY A 79 -9.08 11.50 -1.78
N GLU A 80 -8.62 10.27 -2.05
CA GLU A 80 -8.68 9.66 -3.39
C GLU A 80 -8.65 8.13 -3.31
N ALA A 81 -9.70 7.47 -3.77
CA ALA A 81 -9.87 6.02 -3.74
C ALA A 81 -8.80 5.25 -4.53
N ALA A 82 -8.23 5.85 -5.58
CA ALA A 82 -7.18 5.22 -6.38
C ALA A 82 -5.92 4.94 -5.53
N PHE A 83 -5.52 5.87 -4.68
CA PHE A 83 -4.36 5.68 -3.78
C PHE A 83 -4.63 4.64 -2.71
N ARG A 84 -5.84 4.59 -2.12
CA ARG A 84 -6.19 3.53 -1.19
C ARG A 84 -6.14 2.15 -1.87
N THR A 85 -6.63 2.04 -3.10
CA THR A 85 -6.55 0.81 -3.89
C THR A 85 -5.09 0.41 -4.13
N LEU A 86 -4.23 1.36 -4.47
CA LEU A 86 -2.78 1.14 -4.62
C LEU A 86 -2.18 0.56 -3.34
N ILE A 87 -2.45 1.15 -2.17
CA ILE A 87 -1.95 0.66 -0.88
C ILE A 87 -2.41 -0.78 -0.64
N SER A 88 -3.70 -1.08 -0.83
CA SER A 88 -4.25 -2.42 -0.61
C SER A 88 -3.58 -3.50 -1.46
N VAL A 89 -3.25 -3.19 -2.71
CA VAL A 89 -2.56 -4.12 -3.62
C VAL A 89 -1.08 -4.21 -3.29
N HIS A 90 -0.43 -3.07 -3.10
CA HIS A 90 1.00 -2.98 -2.84
C HIS A 90 1.38 -3.64 -1.52
N VAL A 91 0.73 -3.25 -0.42
CA VAL A 91 1.00 -3.79 0.92
C VAL A 91 0.34 -5.15 1.08
N GLY A 92 -0.98 -5.22 0.93
CA GLY A 92 -1.77 -6.39 1.30
C GLY A 92 -1.51 -7.61 0.42
N LEU A 93 -1.51 -7.45 -0.91
CA LEU A 93 -1.38 -8.59 -1.82
C LEU A 93 0.07 -8.91 -2.17
N ASN A 94 0.96 -7.93 -2.29
CA ASN A 94 2.32 -8.15 -2.75
C ASN A 94 3.33 -8.17 -1.62
N SER A 95 3.48 -7.09 -0.85
CA SER A 95 4.51 -7.00 0.20
C SER A 95 4.32 -8.03 1.29
N LEU A 96 3.10 -8.26 1.77
CA LEU A 96 2.81 -9.31 2.76
C LEU A 96 3.03 -10.73 2.21
N SER A 97 2.78 -10.96 0.90
CA SER A 97 3.08 -12.24 0.28
C SER A 97 4.59 -12.49 0.20
N LEU A 98 5.37 -11.46 -0.17
CA LEU A 98 6.84 -11.54 -0.13
C LEU A 98 7.37 -11.75 1.28
N LEU A 99 6.83 -11.03 2.26
CA LEU A 99 7.22 -11.17 3.67
C LEU A 99 6.99 -12.61 4.15
N LYS A 100 5.85 -13.20 3.80
CA LYS A 100 5.44 -14.52 4.28
C LYS A 100 6.12 -15.68 3.54
N TYR A 101 6.30 -15.57 2.23
CA TYR A 101 6.68 -16.69 1.37
C TYR A 101 8.00 -16.47 0.62
N GLY A 102 8.54 -15.27 0.61
CA GLY A 102 9.79 -14.96 -0.07
C GLY A 102 11.01 -15.51 0.66
N THR A 103 12.06 -15.88 -0.10
CA THR A 103 13.38 -16.14 0.47
C THR A 103 13.98 -14.82 0.98
N GLU A 104 15.01 -14.90 1.84
CA GLU A 104 15.66 -13.70 2.35
C GLU A 104 16.24 -12.83 1.23
N GLU A 105 16.85 -13.45 0.21
CA GLU A 105 17.32 -12.75 -0.98
C GLU A 105 16.18 -12.01 -1.71
N GLN A 106 15.01 -12.64 -1.85
CA GLN A 106 13.85 -12.02 -2.48
C GLN A 106 13.31 -10.86 -1.66
N LYS A 107 13.26 -10.98 -0.32
CA LYS A 107 12.83 -9.90 0.57
C LYS A 107 13.76 -8.70 0.46
N GLN A 108 15.07 -8.90 0.55
CA GLN A 108 16.04 -7.80 0.40
C GLN A 108 15.95 -7.14 -0.98
N ARG A 109 15.79 -7.93 -2.03
CA ARG A 109 15.75 -7.44 -3.41
C ARG A 109 14.46 -6.70 -3.76
N TRP A 110 13.32 -7.16 -3.21
CA TRP A 110 12.00 -6.69 -3.64
C TRP A 110 11.20 -6.05 -2.51
N LEU A 111 11.11 -6.68 -1.33
CA LEU A 111 10.28 -6.18 -0.23
C LEU A 111 10.85 -4.88 0.35
N THR A 112 12.16 -4.83 0.60
CA THR A 112 12.79 -3.63 1.17
C THR A 112 12.58 -2.37 0.31
N PRO A 113 12.83 -2.37 -1.01
CA PRO A 113 12.53 -1.19 -1.83
C PRO A 113 11.03 -0.93 -1.99
N GLN A 114 10.17 -1.93 -1.87
CA GLN A 114 8.72 -1.73 -1.84
C GLN A 114 8.28 -1.03 -0.57
N ALA A 115 8.72 -1.49 0.59
CA ALA A 115 8.39 -0.90 1.89
C ALA A 115 8.78 0.58 1.99
N LYS A 116 9.87 0.97 1.30
CA LYS A 116 10.33 2.37 1.21
C LYS A 116 9.63 3.20 0.12
N GLY A 117 8.76 2.61 -0.68
CA GLY A 117 8.13 3.29 -1.82
C GLY A 117 9.05 3.52 -3.03
N GLU A 118 10.25 2.97 -3.04
CA GLU A 118 11.19 3.06 -4.18
C GLU A 118 10.74 2.22 -5.37
N LYS A 119 9.92 1.19 -5.13
CA LYS A 119 9.32 0.33 -6.15
C LYS A 119 7.86 0.09 -5.82
N LEU A 120 7.01 0.20 -6.82
CA LEU A 120 5.62 -0.18 -6.71
C LEU A 120 5.42 -1.62 -7.13
N ALA A 121 4.51 -2.30 -6.41
CA ALA A 121 4.08 -3.65 -6.73
C ALA A 121 2.67 -3.65 -7.30
N CYS A 122 2.41 -4.58 -8.19
CA CYS A 122 1.08 -4.84 -8.74
C CYS A 122 0.73 -6.32 -8.60
N PHE A 123 -0.56 -6.63 -8.78
CA PHE A 123 -1.08 -7.98 -8.69
C PHE A 123 -1.85 -8.34 -9.96
N GLY A 124 -1.28 -9.21 -10.78
CA GLY A 124 -1.88 -9.70 -12.01
C GLY A 124 -2.37 -11.13 -11.82
N LEU A 125 -3.67 -11.31 -11.56
CA LEU A 125 -4.28 -12.62 -11.30
C LEU A 125 -5.25 -13.06 -12.40
N THR A 126 -6.16 -12.17 -12.79
CA THR A 126 -7.28 -12.49 -13.66
C THR A 126 -6.84 -12.75 -15.11
N GLU A 127 -7.30 -13.86 -15.67
CA GLU A 127 -7.15 -14.21 -17.07
C GLU A 127 -8.51 -14.17 -17.78
N PRO A 128 -8.59 -14.15 -19.13
CA PRO A 128 -9.87 -14.16 -19.84
C PRO A 128 -10.79 -15.33 -19.48
N GLY A 129 -10.22 -16.46 -19.06
CA GLY A 129 -10.94 -17.68 -18.67
C GLY A 129 -10.95 -17.97 -17.17
N SER A 130 -10.37 -17.11 -16.33
CA SER A 130 -10.21 -17.32 -14.89
C SER A 130 -10.30 -16.00 -14.12
N GLY A 131 -11.37 -15.85 -13.37
CA GLY A 131 -11.59 -14.73 -12.46
C GLY A 131 -11.80 -15.26 -11.04
N SER A 132 -13.07 -15.41 -10.61
CA SER A 132 -13.41 -15.98 -9.30
C SER A 132 -12.94 -17.43 -9.14
N ASP A 133 -12.90 -18.20 -10.19
CA ASP A 133 -12.27 -19.52 -10.23
C ASP A 133 -10.77 -19.41 -10.54
N VAL A 134 -9.98 -19.09 -9.53
CA VAL A 134 -8.51 -18.96 -9.63
C VAL A 134 -7.85 -20.28 -10.02
N ALA A 135 -8.46 -21.43 -9.69
CA ALA A 135 -7.93 -22.75 -10.04
C ALA A 135 -7.93 -23.02 -11.56
N ALA A 136 -8.76 -22.28 -12.32
CA ALA A 136 -8.84 -22.37 -13.78
C ALA A 136 -7.73 -21.60 -14.53
N MET A 137 -6.77 -20.97 -13.84
CA MET A 137 -5.64 -20.28 -14.47
C MET A 137 -4.82 -21.20 -15.36
N ARG A 138 -4.40 -20.66 -16.52
CA ARG A 138 -3.63 -21.39 -17.54
C ARG A 138 -2.23 -20.82 -17.79
N SER A 139 -1.92 -19.66 -17.21
CA SER A 139 -0.58 -19.06 -17.30
C SER A 139 0.48 -19.99 -16.75
N THR A 140 1.61 -20.06 -17.44
CA THR A 140 2.75 -20.90 -17.06
C THR A 140 4.00 -20.07 -17.02
N ALA A 141 4.92 -20.39 -16.09
CA ALA A 141 6.25 -19.81 -16.03
C ALA A 141 7.29 -20.83 -16.53
N ARG A 142 8.21 -20.38 -17.37
CA ARG A 142 9.38 -21.17 -17.81
C ARG A 142 10.66 -20.52 -17.29
N ARG A 143 11.58 -21.33 -16.77
CA ARG A 143 12.92 -20.90 -16.40
C ARG A 143 13.83 -20.82 -17.63
#